data_b4b13dd03acd22b607f7613117e91bab
#
_entry.id   b4b13dd03acd22b607f7613117e91bab
#
_cell.length_a   1.000
_cell.length_b   1.000
_cell.length_c   1.000
_cell.angle_alpha   90.00
_cell.angle_beta   90.00
_cell.angle_gamma   90.00
#
_symmetry.space_group_name_H-M   'P 1'
#
loop_
_entity.id
_entity.type
_entity.pdbx_description
1 polymer ?
#
loop_
_entity_poly.entity_id
_entity_poly.type
_entity_poly.pdbx_seq_one_letter_code
_entity_poly.pdbx_strand_id
1 'polypeptide(L)'
;VAWLVLISVLVSAGNAISRKAFNLSSNAFLEIQWYMFAAVFMLASGYTLLRQEHVKIDVFSGRLSKRAQIWIDIAGICFFLFPFVIYIITLAMPLVINAYVTKEMSSNAGGLIRWPVFAMLPLGLLLLGIQGVSELIKRFAFLQGMIPDPSKKQGAKTPEEEFAEFLLQKEVAAREAVQMGAQK
;
A
#
# COMPACT_ATOMS: atom_id res chain seq x y z
N VAL A 1 -2.41 6.60 -7.07
CA VAL A 1 -2.91 5.23 -7.01
C VAL A 1 -4.43 5.18 -7.20
N ALA A 2 -5.23 5.96 -6.45
CA ALA A 2 -6.72 5.95 -6.57
C ALA A 2 -7.23 6.18 -8.00
N TRP A 3 -6.64 7.14 -8.73
CA TRP A 3 -6.99 7.39 -10.14
C TRP A 3 -6.71 6.20 -11.05
N LEU A 4 -5.63 5.44 -10.80
CA LEU A 4 -5.33 4.23 -11.57
C LEU A 4 -6.39 3.15 -11.35
N VAL A 5 -6.89 3.02 -10.12
CA VAL A 5 -7.98 2.08 -9.79
C VAL A 5 -9.26 2.51 -10.54
N LEU A 6 -9.62 3.79 -10.49
CA LEU A 6 -10.80 4.31 -11.18
C LEU A 6 -10.72 4.04 -12.71
N ILE A 7 -9.56 4.38 -13.32
CA ILE A 7 -9.36 4.14 -14.76
C ILE A 7 -9.44 2.65 -15.07
N SER A 8 -8.85 1.78 -14.23
CA SER A 8 -8.92 0.32 -14.42
C SER A 8 -10.37 -0.18 -14.41
N VAL A 9 -11.20 0.33 -13.48
CA VAL A 9 -12.63 -0.01 -13.42
C VAL A 9 -13.36 0.48 -14.65
N LEU A 10 -13.11 1.72 -15.10
CA LEU A 10 -13.74 2.27 -16.31
C LEU A 10 -13.37 1.49 -17.58
N VAL A 11 -12.08 1.11 -17.74
CA VAL A 11 -11.62 0.28 -18.85
C VAL A 11 -12.29 -1.09 -18.80
N SER A 12 -12.40 -1.69 -17.61
CA SER A 12 -13.08 -2.98 -17.44
C SER A 12 -14.55 -2.92 -17.82
N ALA A 13 -15.26 -1.92 -17.30
CA ALA A 13 -16.68 -1.71 -17.60
C ALA A 13 -16.91 -1.42 -19.10
N GLY A 14 -16.07 -0.53 -19.68
CA GLY A 14 -16.13 -0.21 -21.10
C GLY A 14 -15.90 -1.44 -22.00
N ASN A 15 -14.90 -2.27 -21.67
CA ASN A 15 -14.66 -3.51 -22.40
C ASN A 15 -15.83 -4.51 -22.27
N ALA A 16 -16.43 -4.63 -21.08
CA ALA A 16 -17.59 -5.48 -20.85
C ALA A 16 -18.83 -5.02 -21.68
N ILE A 17 -19.08 -3.71 -21.71
CA ILE A 17 -20.17 -3.11 -22.50
C ILE A 17 -19.91 -3.30 -23.99
N SER A 18 -18.71 -3.00 -24.48
CA SER A 18 -18.34 -3.16 -25.89
C SER A 18 -18.51 -4.61 -26.36
N ARG A 19 -18.07 -5.55 -25.53
CA ARG A 19 -18.23 -6.99 -25.80
C ARG A 19 -19.69 -7.40 -25.85
N LYS A 20 -20.53 -6.89 -24.94
CA LYS A 20 -21.96 -7.25 -24.87
C LYS A 20 -22.80 -6.57 -25.97
N ALA A 21 -22.54 -5.28 -26.22
CA ALA A 21 -23.37 -4.48 -27.15
C ALA A 21 -22.95 -4.62 -28.62
N PHE A 22 -21.64 -4.71 -28.87
CA PHE A 22 -21.09 -4.64 -30.23
C PHE A 22 -20.38 -5.94 -30.65
N ASN A 23 -20.30 -6.93 -29.76
CA ASN A 23 -19.55 -8.16 -29.99
C ASN A 23 -18.07 -7.93 -30.32
N LEU A 24 -17.54 -6.75 -29.90
CA LEU A 24 -16.15 -6.34 -30.07
C LEU A 24 -15.40 -6.57 -28.74
N SER A 25 -14.39 -7.42 -28.81
CA SER A 25 -13.52 -7.68 -27.67
C SER A 25 -12.06 -7.64 -28.13
N SER A 26 -11.21 -7.00 -27.33
CA SER A 26 -9.76 -7.01 -27.56
C SER A 26 -9.05 -7.55 -26.33
N ASN A 27 -8.10 -8.46 -26.53
CA ASN A 27 -7.24 -8.96 -25.48
C ASN A 27 -6.38 -7.86 -24.87
N ALA A 28 -6.02 -6.83 -25.66
CA ALA A 28 -5.29 -5.67 -25.16
C ALA A 28 -6.02 -4.95 -24.02
N PHE A 29 -7.36 -4.84 -24.06
CA PHE A 29 -8.12 -4.22 -22.96
C PHE A 29 -8.13 -5.07 -21.69
N LEU A 30 -8.08 -6.38 -21.80
CA LEU A 30 -7.95 -7.27 -20.66
C LEU A 30 -6.54 -7.17 -20.06
N GLU A 31 -5.52 -7.10 -20.91
CA GLU A 31 -4.13 -7.02 -20.48
C GLU A 31 -3.78 -5.67 -19.83
N ILE A 32 -4.32 -4.56 -20.35
CA ILE A 32 -4.09 -3.24 -19.75
C ILE A 32 -4.64 -3.16 -18.32
N GLN A 33 -5.73 -3.88 -18.02
CA GLN A 33 -6.23 -3.99 -16.64
C GLN A 33 -5.20 -4.65 -15.72
N TRP A 34 -4.56 -5.74 -16.15
CA TRP A 34 -3.53 -6.41 -15.36
C TRP A 34 -2.30 -5.52 -15.17
N TYR A 35 -1.93 -4.74 -16.20
CA TYR A 35 -0.84 -3.77 -16.11
C TYR A 35 -1.15 -2.67 -15.10
N MET A 36 -2.38 -2.18 -15.11
CA MET A 36 -2.84 -1.17 -14.13
C MET A 36 -2.90 -1.75 -12.73
N PHE A 37 -3.37 -2.99 -12.55
CA PHE A 37 -3.34 -3.67 -11.26
C PHE A 37 -1.92 -3.87 -10.76
N ALA A 38 -1.01 -4.32 -11.61
CA ALA A 38 0.40 -4.45 -11.25
C ALA A 38 0.99 -3.11 -10.81
N ALA A 39 0.72 -2.03 -11.55
CA ALA A 39 1.15 -0.68 -11.21
C ALA A 39 0.58 -0.22 -9.85
N VAL A 40 -0.73 -0.38 -9.63
CA VAL A 40 -1.39 -0.03 -8.36
C VAL A 40 -0.74 -0.78 -7.21
N PHE A 41 -0.59 -2.09 -7.33
CA PHE A 41 -0.08 -2.94 -6.25
C PHE A 41 1.38 -2.64 -5.93
N MET A 42 2.21 -2.54 -6.96
CA MET A 42 3.65 -2.30 -6.79
C MET A 42 3.94 -0.88 -6.30
N LEU A 43 3.28 0.14 -6.85
CA LEU A 43 3.51 1.53 -6.44
C LEU A 43 2.90 1.84 -5.07
N ALA A 44 1.81 1.15 -4.68
CA ALA A 44 1.22 1.32 -3.36
C ALA A 44 2.04 0.69 -2.23
N SER A 45 2.91 -0.28 -2.52
CA SER A 45 3.67 -1.03 -1.51
C SER A 45 4.51 -0.12 -0.59
N GLY A 46 5.22 0.86 -1.16
CA GLY A 46 5.97 1.87 -0.41
C GLY A 46 5.07 2.77 0.44
N TYR A 47 3.91 3.16 -0.09
CA TYR A 47 2.93 3.96 0.64
C TYR A 47 2.32 3.20 1.83
N THR A 48 2.03 1.92 1.65
CA THR A 48 1.53 1.05 2.74
C THR A 48 2.56 0.94 3.87
N LEU A 49 3.85 0.86 3.54
CA LEU A 49 4.93 0.90 4.54
C LEU A 49 4.98 2.26 5.24
N LEU A 50 4.85 3.37 4.51
CA LEU A 50 4.82 4.73 5.07
C LEU A 50 3.69 4.91 6.08
N ARG A 51 2.48 4.40 5.76
CA ARG A 51 1.30 4.50 6.61
C ARG A 51 1.28 3.51 7.77
N GLN A 52 2.29 2.61 7.82
CA GLN A 52 2.34 1.54 8.84
C GLN A 52 1.06 0.67 8.85
N GLU A 53 0.45 0.48 7.69
CA GLU A 53 -0.79 -0.29 7.53
C GLU A 53 -0.53 -1.80 7.36
N HIS A 54 0.74 -2.22 7.43
CA HIS A 54 1.05 -3.65 7.51
C HIS A 54 0.55 -4.22 8.83
N VAL A 55 -0.11 -5.36 8.75
CA VAL A 55 -0.58 -6.09 9.94
C VAL A 55 0.62 -6.43 10.82
N LYS A 56 0.74 -5.75 11.96
CA LYS A 56 1.71 -6.10 13.00
C LYS A 56 1.03 -7.05 13.96
N ILE A 57 1.63 -8.21 14.16
CA ILE A 57 1.15 -9.16 15.17
C ILE A 57 1.64 -8.67 16.53
N ASP A 58 0.84 -7.83 17.19
CA ASP A 58 1.19 -7.20 18.46
C ASP A 58 1.17 -8.16 19.66
N VAL A 59 0.78 -9.42 19.45
CA VAL A 59 0.69 -10.44 20.53
C VAL A 59 2.03 -10.63 21.25
N PHE A 60 3.15 -10.55 20.53
CA PHE A 60 4.48 -10.64 21.12
C PHE A 60 5.11 -9.28 21.35
N SER A 61 4.92 -8.33 20.45
CA SER A 61 5.52 -7.00 20.53
C SER A 61 4.94 -6.16 21.66
N GLY A 62 3.65 -6.31 21.98
CA GLY A 62 2.98 -5.56 23.04
C GLY A 62 3.53 -5.79 24.45
N ARG A 63 4.25 -6.90 24.66
CA ARG A 63 4.91 -7.22 25.94
C ARG A 63 6.34 -6.67 26.07
N LEU A 64 6.91 -6.16 24.98
CA LEU A 64 8.29 -5.68 24.93
C LEU A 64 8.36 -4.16 25.18
N SER A 65 9.49 -3.71 25.73
CA SER A 65 9.76 -2.28 25.86
C SER A 65 9.77 -1.61 24.46
N LYS A 66 9.39 -0.34 24.38
CA LYS A 66 9.36 0.40 23.10
C LYS A 66 10.70 0.37 22.36
N ARG A 67 11.81 0.47 23.10
CA ARG A 67 13.15 0.37 22.51
C ARG A 67 13.41 -1.00 21.89
N ALA A 68 12.97 -2.08 22.53
CA ALA A 68 13.11 -3.44 21.99
C ALA A 68 12.27 -3.62 20.72
N GLN A 69 11.04 -3.09 20.70
CA GLN A 69 10.19 -3.09 19.50
C GLN A 69 10.88 -2.40 18.31
N ILE A 70 11.47 -1.22 18.54
CA ILE A 70 12.20 -0.47 17.51
C ILE A 70 13.43 -1.24 17.01
N TRP A 71 14.16 -1.92 17.87
CA TRP A 71 15.29 -2.76 17.44
C TRP A 71 14.85 -3.96 16.59
N ILE A 72 13.73 -4.58 16.92
CA ILE A 72 13.14 -5.64 16.12
C ILE A 72 12.73 -5.11 14.75
N ASP A 73 12.10 -3.94 14.68
CA ASP A 73 11.73 -3.30 13.42
C ASP A 73 12.96 -2.98 12.55
N ILE A 74 14.04 -2.45 13.15
CA ILE A 74 15.30 -2.19 12.45
C ILE A 74 15.90 -3.50 11.91
N ALA A 75 15.95 -4.54 12.73
CA ALA A 75 16.42 -5.85 12.30
C ALA A 75 15.58 -6.43 11.17
N GLY A 76 14.26 -6.30 11.27
CA GLY A 76 13.32 -6.72 10.21
C GLY A 76 13.58 -6.01 8.87
N ILE A 77 13.77 -4.70 8.89
CA ILE A 77 14.09 -3.93 7.69
C ILE A 77 15.44 -4.34 7.12
N CYS A 78 16.48 -4.44 7.96
CA CYS A 78 17.85 -4.72 7.50
C CYS A 78 18.02 -6.17 7.00
N PHE A 79 17.47 -7.16 7.71
CA PHE A 79 17.72 -8.57 7.43
C PHE A 79 16.67 -9.25 6.56
N PHE A 80 15.46 -8.68 6.47
CA PHE A 80 14.41 -9.25 5.65
C PHE A 80 14.05 -8.34 4.47
N LEU A 81 13.69 -7.09 4.73
CA LEU A 81 13.19 -6.21 3.67
C LEU A 81 14.28 -5.89 2.64
N PHE A 82 15.46 -5.44 3.03
CA PHE A 82 16.51 -5.09 2.06
C PHE A 82 17.06 -6.29 1.30
N PRO A 83 17.42 -7.43 1.92
CA PRO A 83 17.85 -8.59 1.16
C PRO A 83 16.77 -9.08 0.19
N PHE A 84 15.51 -9.08 0.61
CA PHE A 84 14.38 -9.43 -0.25
C PHE A 84 14.27 -8.48 -1.45
N VAL A 85 14.28 -7.17 -1.23
CA VAL A 85 14.17 -6.16 -2.29
C VAL A 85 15.32 -6.29 -3.28
N ILE A 86 16.56 -6.37 -2.79
CA ILE A 86 17.76 -6.50 -3.63
C ILE A 86 17.70 -7.79 -4.43
N TYR A 87 17.40 -8.91 -3.78
CA TYR A 87 17.36 -10.21 -4.43
C TYR A 87 16.30 -10.28 -5.54
N ILE A 88 15.09 -9.81 -5.27
CA ILE A 88 14.02 -9.81 -6.27
C ILE A 88 14.32 -8.84 -7.43
N ILE A 89 14.87 -7.66 -7.15
CA ILE A 89 15.27 -6.73 -8.22
C ILE A 89 16.34 -7.38 -9.12
N THR A 90 17.34 -8.03 -8.55
CA THR A 90 18.40 -8.69 -9.35
C THR A 90 17.87 -9.82 -10.23
N LEU A 91 16.85 -10.57 -9.76
CA LEU A 91 16.17 -11.58 -10.55
C LEU A 91 15.24 -11.01 -11.61
N ALA A 92 14.57 -9.88 -11.32
CA ALA A 92 13.62 -9.26 -12.24
C ALA A 92 14.30 -8.49 -13.38
N MET A 93 15.47 -7.88 -13.14
CA MET A 93 16.14 -7.04 -14.14
C MET A 93 16.46 -7.77 -15.47
N PRO A 94 17.02 -9.00 -15.48
CA PRO A 94 17.25 -9.74 -16.72
C PRO A 94 15.95 -9.96 -17.51
N LEU A 95 14.83 -10.25 -16.80
CA LEU A 95 13.52 -10.45 -17.43
C LEU A 95 13.04 -9.18 -18.12
N VAL A 96 13.15 -8.03 -17.46
CA VAL A 96 12.77 -6.71 -18.01
C VAL A 96 13.62 -6.37 -19.22
N ILE A 97 14.94 -6.53 -19.10
CA ILE A 97 15.91 -6.23 -20.18
C ILE A 97 15.64 -7.13 -21.39
N ASN A 98 15.48 -8.43 -21.18
CA ASN A 98 15.18 -9.36 -22.25
C ASN A 98 13.88 -9.01 -22.98
N ALA A 99 12.79 -8.79 -22.22
CA ALA A 99 11.50 -8.39 -22.80
C ALA A 99 11.57 -7.06 -23.56
N TYR A 100 12.41 -6.11 -23.10
CA TYR A 100 12.61 -4.84 -23.79
C TYR A 100 13.38 -5.01 -25.10
N VAL A 101 14.50 -5.76 -25.10
CA VAL A 101 15.38 -5.98 -26.25
C VAL A 101 14.68 -6.81 -27.33
N THR A 102 14.01 -7.89 -26.92
CA THR A 102 13.29 -8.79 -27.84
C THR A 102 11.95 -8.24 -28.30
N LYS A 103 11.50 -7.09 -27.70
CA LYS A 103 10.17 -6.52 -27.91
C LYS A 103 9.06 -7.57 -27.69
N GLU A 104 9.22 -8.35 -26.61
CA GLU A 104 8.34 -9.44 -26.29
C GLU A 104 6.89 -8.97 -26.22
N MET A 105 6.05 -9.60 -27.01
CA MET A 105 4.61 -9.38 -27.04
C MET A 105 3.90 -10.45 -26.23
N SER A 106 2.67 -10.14 -25.81
CA SER A 106 1.79 -11.13 -25.21
C SER A 106 1.51 -12.29 -26.17
N SER A 107 1.36 -13.49 -25.64
CA SER A 107 0.94 -14.67 -26.43
C SER A 107 -0.50 -14.61 -26.91
N ASN A 108 -1.29 -13.66 -26.41
CA ASN A 108 -2.68 -13.48 -26.83
C ASN A 108 -2.74 -12.71 -28.16
N ALA A 109 -3.65 -13.09 -29.05
CA ALA A 109 -3.87 -12.38 -30.31
C ALA A 109 -4.28 -10.91 -30.04
N GLY A 110 -3.50 -9.94 -30.57
CA GLY A 110 -3.72 -8.52 -30.33
C GLY A 110 -3.34 -8.04 -28.91
N GLY A 111 -2.51 -8.81 -28.19
CA GLY A 111 -2.02 -8.47 -26.86
C GLY A 111 -0.96 -7.37 -26.85
N LEU A 112 -0.60 -6.92 -25.67
CA LEU A 112 0.30 -5.79 -25.44
C LEU A 112 1.76 -6.23 -25.31
N ILE A 113 2.67 -5.25 -25.44
CA ILE A 113 4.10 -5.43 -25.20
C ILE A 113 4.35 -5.65 -23.69
N ARG A 114 5.18 -6.63 -23.31
CA ARG A 114 5.29 -7.13 -21.93
C ARG A 114 6.25 -6.35 -21.03
N TRP A 115 7.29 -5.72 -21.59
CA TRP A 115 8.31 -5.08 -20.76
C TRP A 115 7.76 -4.06 -19.74
N PRO A 116 6.69 -3.27 -20.02
CA PRO A 116 6.21 -2.28 -19.04
C PRO A 116 5.66 -2.93 -17.76
N VAL A 117 4.92 -4.02 -17.89
CA VAL A 117 4.39 -4.71 -16.69
C VAL A 117 5.52 -5.38 -15.90
N PHE A 118 6.52 -5.94 -16.59
CA PHE A 118 7.69 -6.51 -15.91
C PHE A 118 8.50 -5.44 -15.18
N ALA A 119 8.59 -4.22 -15.73
CA ALA A 119 9.27 -3.11 -15.10
C ALA A 119 8.57 -2.57 -13.84
N MET A 120 7.25 -2.80 -13.68
CA MET A 120 6.53 -2.38 -12.47
C MET A 120 7.05 -3.07 -11.22
N LEU A 121 7.51 -4.31 -11.33
CA LEU A 121 8.05 -5.06 -10.19
C LEU A 121 9.33 -4.43 -9.62
N PRO A 122 10.42 -4.24 -10.37
CA PRO A 122 11.62 -3.60 -9.82
C PRO A 122 11.38 -2.14 -9.42
N LEU A 123 10.52 -1.39 -10.12
CA LEU A 123 10.17 -0.02 -9.76
C LEU A 123 9.44 0.05 -8.42
N GLY A 124 8.43 -0.78 -8.21
CA GLY A 124 7.69 -0.81 -6.94
C GLY A 124 8.58 -1.25 -5.77
N LEU A 125 9.43 -2.24 -5.99
CA LEU A 125 10.40 -2.68 -4.98
C LEU A 125 11.46 -1.63 -4.68
N LEU A 126 11.89 -0.85 -5.68
CA LEU A 126 12.80 0.27 -5.47
C LEU A 126 12.15 1.33 -4.56
N LEU A 127 10.90 1.69 -4.84
CA LEU A 127 10.14 2.63 -3.99
C LEU A 127 9.97 2.09 -2.57
N LEU A 128 9.66 0.80 -2.43
CA LEU A 128 9.58 0.14 -1.13
C LEU A 128 10.93 0.17 -0.39
N GLY A 129 12.04 -0.06 -1.10
CA GLY A 129 13.38 0.03 -0.54
C GLY A 129 13.73 1.44 -0.07
N ILE A 130 13.44 2.48 -0.88
CA ILE A 130 13.63 3.88 -0.50
C ILE A 130 12.81 4.22 0.75
N GLN A 131 11.55 3.78 0.81
CA GLN A 131 10.72 3.95 2.00
C GLN A 131 11.28 3.20 3.20
N GLY A 132 11.84 2.00 3.00
CA GLY A 132 12.55 1.26 4.05
C GLY A 132 13.72 2.03 4.65
N VAL A 133 14.53 2.71 3.81
CA VAL A 133 15.61 3.60 4.29
C VAL A 133 15.04 4.75 5.12
N SER A 134 13.99 5.40 4.65
CA SER A 134 13.31 6.47 5.40
C SER A 134 12.82 6.00 6.78
N GLU A 135 12.24 4.81 6.84
CA GLU A 135 11.79 4.20 8.09
C GLU A 135 12.95 3.87 9.03
N LEU A 136 14.08 3.41 8.52
CA LEU A 136 15.30 3.21 9.35
C LEU A 136 15.78 4.52 9.96
N ILE A 137 15.86 5.59 9.16
CA ILE A 137 16.31 6.90 9.65
C ILE A 137 15.40 7.37 10.79
N LYS A 138 14.09 7.26 10.65
CA LYS A 138 13.13 7.63 11.70
C LYS A 138 13.33 6.80 12.98
N ARG A 139 13.55 5.48 12.86
CA ARG A 139 13.76 4.61 14.02
C ARG A 139 15.08 4.92 14.74
N PHE A 140 16.15 5.19 14.00
CA PHE A 140 17.40 5.63 14.61
C PHE A 140 17.26 6.99 15.29
N ALA A 141 16.59 7.96 14.66
CA ALA A 141 16.35 9.27 15.26
C ALA A 141 15.51 9.17 16.55
N PHE A 142 14.55 8.26 16.62
CA PHE A 142 13.81 7.95 17.84
C PHE A 142 14.72 7.38 18.94
N LEU A 143 15.60 6.42 18.62
CA LEU A 143 16.54 5.85 19.59
C LEU A 143 17.49 6.90 20.20
N GLN A 144 17.83 7.93 19.40
CA GLN A 144 18.63 9.08 19.83
C GLN A 144 17.80 10.15 20.57
N GLY A 145 16.48 9.97 20.69
CA GLY A 145 15.59 10.92 21.37
C GLY A 145 15.27 12.19 20.58
N MET A 146 15.61 12.25 19.28
CA MET A 146 15.39 13.44 18.44
C MET A 146 13.93 13.59 17.98
N ILE A 147 13.18 12.50 17.86
CA ILE A 147 11.79 12.51 17.41
C ILE A 147 10.91 11.66 18.32
N PRO A 148 9.60 11.96 18.42
CA PRO A 148 8.63 11.12 19.11
C PRO A 148 8.47 9.77 18.40
N ASP A 149 7.81 8.82 19.06
CA ASP A 149 7.63 7.44 18.58
C ASP A 149 7.05 7.40 17.15
N PRO A 150 7.83 6.96 16.14
CA PRO A 150 7.38 6.90 14.76
C PRO A 150 6.33 5.81 14.51
N SER A 151 6.13 4.89 15.46
CA SER A 151 5.10 3.84 15.36
C SER A 151 3.71 4.33 15.75
N LYS A 152 3.59 5.49 16.40
CA LYS A 152 2.30 6.13 16.61
C LYS A 152 1.82 6.72 15.30
N LYS A 153 0.68 6.26 14.81
CA LYS A 153 0.01 6.87 13.63
C LYS A 153 -0.17 8.36 13.90
N GLN A 154 0.40 9.22 13.07
CA GLN A 154 0.13 10.64 13.14
C GLN A 154 -1.37 10.87 12.94
N GLY A 155 -2.06 11.30 14.00
CA GLY A 155 -3.51 11.55 13.98
C GLY A 155 -4.40 10.34 14.33
N ALA A 156 -3.85 9.18 14.64
CA ALA A 156 -4.66 8.12 15.24
C ALA A 156 -4.82 8.44 16.73
N LYS A 157 -6.04 8.73 17.13
CA LYS A 157 -6.43 8.81 18.55
C LYS A 157 -6.11 7.49 19.21
N THR A 158 -5.68 7.52 20.45
CA THR A 158 -5.54 6.27 21.21
C THR A 158 -6.92 5.64 21.38
N PRO A 159 -7.03 4.30 21.54
CA PRO A 159 -8.32 3.66 21.84
C PRO A 159 -9.04 4.31 23.03
N GLU A 160 -8.28 4.84 23.99
CA GLU A 160 -8.80 5.58 25.15
C GLU A 160 -9.37 6.94 24.75
N GLU A 161 -8.71 7.66 23.82
CA GLU A 161 -9.22 8.93 23.29
C GLU A 161 -10.45 8.73 22.40
N GLU A 162 -10.48 7.70 21.56
CA GLU A 162 -11.68 7.34 20.78
C GLU A 162 -12.85 6.96 21.66
N PHE A 163 -12.58 6.20 22.71
CA PHE A 163 -13.62 5.82 23.69
C PHE A 163 -14.11 7.02 24.50
N ALA A 164 -13.21 7.91 24.91
CA ALA A 164 -13.58 9.15 25.60
C ALA A 164 -14.43 10.08 24.72
N GLU A 165 -14.08 10.21 23.43
CA GLU A 165 -14.92 10.98 22.49
C GLU A 165 -16.27 10.33 22.22
N PHE A 166 -16.31 9.01 22.11
CA PHE A 166 -17.57 8.29 21.97
C PHE A 166 -18.49 8.51 23.17
N LEU A 167 -17.94 8.49 24.39
CA LEU A 167 -18.71 8.79 25.60
C LEU A 167 -19.21 10.25 25.63
N LEU A 168 -18.35 11.20 25.25
CA LEU A 168 -18.72 12.62 25.14
C LEU A 168 -19.83 12.85 24.12
N GLN A 169 -19.74 12.23 22.94
CA GLN A 169 -20.79 12.30 21.92
C GLN A 169 -22.11 11.74 22.42
N LYS A 170 -22.06 10.63 23.15
CA LYS A 170 -23.24 10.00 23.73
C LYS A 170 -23.90 10.87 24.83
N GLU A 171 -23.08 11.54 25.66
CA GLU A 171 -23.58 12.49 26.65
C GLU A 171 -24.22 13.72 26.02
N VAL A 172 -23.58 14.28 24.96
CA VAL A 172 -24.13 15.43 24.23
C VAL A 172 -25.47 15.06 23.59
N ALA A 173 -25.53 13.93 22.90
CA ALA A 173 -26.77 13.43 22.30
C ALA A 173 -27.88 13.19 23.33
N ALA A 174 -27.53 12.65 24.50
CA ALA A 174 -28.49 12.44 25.60
C ALA A 174 -29.02 13.79 26.16
N ARG A 175 -28.16 14.80 26.31
CA ARG A 175 -28.56 16.15 26.76
C ARG A 175 -29.47 16.83 25.75
N GLU A 176 -29.16 16.73 24.46
CA GLU A 176 -30.00 17.28 23.38
C GLU A 176 -31.39 16.61 23.35
N ALA A 177 -31.43 15.28 23.51
CA ALA A 177 -32.71 14.54 23.57
C ALA A 177 -33.57 14.97 24.76
N VAL A 178 -32.97 15.19 25.94
CA VAL A 178 -33.67 15.68 27.13
C VAL A 178 -34.21 17.10 26.92
N GLN A 179 -33.42 17.99 26.28
CA GLN A 179 -33.85 19.38 25.96
C GLN A 179 -35.00 19.42 24.96
N MET A 180 -34.96 18.57 23.92
CA MET A 180 -36.04 18.46 22.93
C MET A 180 -37.34 17.83 23.56
N GLY A 181 -37.20 16.94 24.55
CA GLY A 181 -38.33 16.37 25.28
C GLY A 181 -38.97 17.36 26.25
N ALA A 182 -38.24 18.33 26.78
CA ALA A 182 -38.73 19.34 27.68
C ALA A 182 -39.43 20.53 26.99
N GLN A 183 -39.35 20.64 25.67
CA GLN A 183 -39.98 21.71 24.85
C GLN A 183 -41.33 21.27 24.23
N LYS A 184 -41.78 20.06 24.50
CA LYS A 184 -43.12 19.54 24.14
C LYS A 184 -44.02 19.45 25.36
#